data_5c2c70013c051d974705982b44304549
#
_entry.id   5c2c70013c051d974705982b44304549
#
_cell.length_a   1.000
_cell.length_b   1.000
_cell.length_c   1.000
_cell.angle_alpha   90.00
_cell.angle_beta   90.00
_cell.angle_gamma   90.00
#
_symmetry.space_group_name_H-M   'P 1'
#
loop_
_entity.id
_entity.type
_entity.pdbx_description
1 polymer ?
#
loop_
_entity_poly.entity_id
_entity_poly.type
_entity_poly.pdbx_seq_one_letter_code
_entity_poly.pdbx_strand_id
1 'polypeptide(L)'
;NFEKDIKDLEIELDKLKDPYNQEGLSEIDNNKISKIQSEIDTKLNDVYLNLDPFQKVQVARHEDRPKSKFYIENLFEEFIPLSGDRFYGEDKSVLTGFAKFNGNSVLVIGQEKGEDLDTRIYRNFGMMRPEGYRKTIRLMKLADKFNIPVISFIDTPGAYPGVGAEERGQAEAIAKSIECCMEIKVPTISIIIGEGGSGGAIALASSNKVLMFENAI
;
A
#
# COMPACT_ATOMS: atom_id res chain seq x y z
N ASN A 1 -17.16 -8.02 13.32
CA ASN A 1 -16.76 -6.66 12.94
C ASN A 1 -16.65 -5.83 14.22
N PHE A 2 -15.45 -5.44 14.59
CA PHE A 2 -15.16 -4.69 15.83
C PHE A 2 -15.62 -3.22 15.78
N GLU A 3 -16.00 -2.70 14.61
CA GLU A 3 -16.54 -1.35 14.39
C GLU A 3 -18.08 -1.31 14.34
N LYS A 4 -18.76 -2.39 14.70
CA LYS A 4 -20.23 -2.45 14.54
C LYS A 4 -20.95 -1.30 15.27
N ASP A 5 -20.57 -1.04 16.51
CA ASP A 5 -21.20 -0.01 17.33
C ASP A 5 -20.94 1.41 16.80
N ILE A 6 -19.80 1.59 16.11
CA ILE A 6 -19.44 2.85 15.45
C ILE A 6 -20.28 3.04 14.19
N LYS A 7 -20.41 2.00 13.37
CA LYS A 7 -21.27 2.02 12.17
C LYS A 7 -22.74 2.32 12.49
N ASP A 8 -23.24 1.80 13.59
CA ASP A 8 -24.62 2.09 14.04
C ASP A 8 -24.79 3.59 14.37
N LEU A 9 -23.78 4.23 14.97
CA LEU A 9 -23.77 5.68 15.23
C LEU A 9 -23.59 6.50 13.95
N GLU A 10 -22.78 6.05 13.01
CA GLU A 10 -22.59 6.70 11.71
C GLU A 10 -23.92 6.71 10.91
N ILE A 11 -24.64 5.58 10.91
CA ILE A 11 -25.98 5.49 10.28
C ILE A 11 -26.98 6.45 10.97
N GLU A 12 -26.94 6.57 12.30
CA GLU A 12 -27.78 7.54 13.02
C GLU A 12 -27.40 8.98 12.65
N LEU A 13 -26.11 9.27 12.57
CA LEU A 13 -25.60 10.59 12.19
C LEU A 13 -26.01 10.98 10.76
N ASP A 14 -25.93 10.06 9.82
CA ASP A 14 -26.32 10.29 8.42
C ASP A 14 -27.83 10.57 8.31
N LYS A 15 -28.65 9.83 9.07
CA LYS A 15 -30.10 10.10 9.13
C LYS A 15 -30.42 11.47 9.68
N LEU A 16 -29.64 11.98 10.65
CA LEU A 16 -29.84 13.30 11.22
C LEU A 16 -29.37 14.43 10.32
N LYS A 17 -28.40 14.16 9.43
CA LYS A 17 -27.89 15.12 8.43
C LYS A 17 -28.74 15.17 7.16
N ASP A 18 -29.57 14.16 6.90
CA ASP A 18 -30.44 14.12 5.71
C ASP A 18 -31.72 14.91 5.92
N PRO A 19 -31.89 16.08 5.28
CA PRO A 19 -33.07 16.93 5.43
C PRO A 19 -34.35 16.31 4.89
N TYR A 20 -34.27 15.23 4.09
CA TYR A 20 -35.42 14.56 3.48
C TYR A 20 -35.90 13.33 4.25
N ASN A 21 -35.15 12.86 5.26
CA ASN A 21 -35.48 11.67 6.07
C ASN A 21 -36.36 11.98 7.29
N GLN A 22 -36.73 13.25 7.53
CA GLN A 22 -37.60 13.65 8.62
C GLN A 22 -38.98 14.02 8.07
N GLU A 23 -40.02 13.45 8.63
CA GLU A 23 -41.42 13.85 8.37
C GLU A 23 -41.64 15.31 8.79
N GLY A 24 -41.45 16.24 7.85
CA GLY A 24 -41.55 17.68 8.04
C GLY A 24 -40.18 18.36 8.18
N LEU A 25 -40.09 19.62 7.68
CA LEU A 25 -38.94 20.52 7.83
C LEU A 25 -38.64 20.76 9.33
N SER A 26 -37.98 19.84 10.00
CA SER A 26 -37.47 20.07 11.34
C SER A 26 -36.08 20.71 11.25
N GLU A 27 -35.85 21.73 12.08
CA GLU A 27 -34.52 22.33 12.24
C GLU A 27 -33.49 21.24 12.54
N ILE A 28 -32.43 21.21 11.77
CA ILE A 28 -31.31 20.29 11.98
C ILE A 28 -30.75 20.56 13.38
N ASP A 29 -30.86 19.58 14.29
CA ASP A 29 -30.33 19.70 15.64
C ASP A 29 -28.79 19.58 15.64
N ASN A 30 -28.14 20.70 15.38
CA ASN A 30 -26.67 20.79 15.35
C ASN A 30 -26.03 20.34 16.66
N ASN A 31 -26.70 20.46 17.81
CA ASN A 31 -26.18 20.01 19.09
C ASN A 31 -26.16 18.48 19.17
N LYS A 32 -27.22 17.83 18.69
CA LYS A 32 -27.30 16.36 18.65
C LYS A 32 -26.26 15.80 17.65
N ILE A 33 -26.13 16.39 16.48
CA ILE A 33 -25.11 16.02 15.47
C ILE A 33 -23.70 16.14 16.07
N SER A 34 -23.36 17.25 16.68
CA SER A 34 -22.05 17.46 17.30
C SER A 34 -21.75 16.47 18.42
N LYS A 35 -22.75 16.11 19.23
CA LYS A 35 -22.62 15.11 20.30
C LYS A 35 -22.34 13.72 19.76
N ILE A 36 -23.11 13.27 18.76
CA ILE A 36 -22.91 11.95 18.13
C ILE A 36 -21.54 11.91 17.42
N GLN A 37 -21.14 12.97 16.71
CA GLN A 37 -19.82 13.04 16.08
C GLN A 37 -18.70 12.88 17.10
N SER A 38 -18.79 13.59 18.24
CA SER A 38 -17.80 13.48 19.33
C SER A 38 -17.77 12.08 19.96
N GLU A 39 -18.92 11.41 20.04
CA GLU A 39 -19.00 10.02 20.53
C GLU A 39 -18.34 9.05 19.55
N ILE A 40 -18.57 9.21 18.24
CA ILE A 40 -17.92 8.44 17.19
C ILE A 40 -16.39 8.62 17.27
N ASP A 41 -15.90 9.86 17.32
CA ASP A 41 -14.47 10.16 17.39
C ASP A 41 -13.81 9.55 18.63
N THR A 42 -14.50 9.61 19.77
CA THR A 42 -14.01 9.00 21.02
C THR A 42 -13.93 7.47 20.90
N LYS A 43 -14.99 6.83 20.40
CA LYS A 43 -15.04 5.37 20.23
C LYS A 43 -14.01 4.89 19.18
N LEU A 44 -13.84 5.62 18.07
CA LEU A 44 -12.79 5.32 17.08
C LEU A 44 -11.41 5.35 17.74
N ASN A 45 -11.10 6.41 18.47
CA ASN A 45 -9.81 6.52 19.14
C ASN A 45 -9.61 5.36 20.14
N ASP A 46 -10.59 5.06 20.97
CA ASP A 46 -10.49 3.97 21.96
C ASP A 46 -10.29 2.61 21.31
N VAL A 47 -11.02 2.31 20.24
CA VAL A 47 -10.91 1.05 19.51
C VAL A 47 -9.56 0.92 18.85
N TYR A 48 -9.11 1.97 18.12
CA TYR A 48 -7.85 1.90 17.37
C TYR A 48 -6.60 1.97 18.26
N LEU A 49 -6.68 2.56 19.43
CA LEU A 49 -5.59 2.50 20.43
C LEU A 49 -5.45 1.11 21.07
N ASN A 50 -6.52 0.32 21.10
CA ASN A 50 -6.58 -0.96 21.81
C ASN A 50 -6.82 -2.17 20.90
N LEU A 51 -6.48 -2.07 19.60
CA LEU A 51 -6.62 -3.19 18.66
C LEU A 51 -5.83 -4.42 19.11
N ASP A 52 -6.51 -5.57 19.16
CA ASP A 52 -5.83 -6.85 19.31
C ASP A 52 -5.05 -7.25 18.02
N PRO A 53 -4.16 -8.26 18.10
CA PRO A 53 -3.38 -8.67 16.93
C PRO A 53 -4.22 -9.10 15.72
N PHE A 54 -5.36 -9.74 15.94
CA PHE A 54 -6.23 -10.16 14.85
C PHE A 54 -6.95 -8.97 14.19
N GLN A 55 -7.39 -8.01 15.00
CA GLN A 55 -7.97 -6.75 14.50
C GLN A 55 -6.95 -5.96 13.68
N LYS A 56 -5.68 -5.90 14.09
CA LYS A 56 -4.61 -5.28 13.28
C LYS A 56 -4.45 -5.95 11.93
N VAL A 57 -4.52 -7.28 11.86
CA VAL A 57 -4.51 -8.01 10.59
C VAL A 57 -5.72 -7.62 9.72
N GLN A 58 -6.90 -7.49 10.32
CA GLN A 58 -8.10 -7.05 9.59
C GLN A 58 -7.95 -5.64 9.03
N VAL A 59 -7.40 -4.70 9.81
CA VAL A 59 -7.11 -3.34 9.34
C VAL A 59 -6.06 -3.33 8.23
N ALA A 60 -4.96 -4.07 8.40
CA ALA A 60 -3.90 -4.16 7.38
C ALA A 60 -4.42 -4.70 6.03
N ARG A 61 -5.41 -5.61 6.08
CA ARG A 61 -6.01 -6.27 4.91
C ARG A 61 -7.32 -5.65 4.44
N HIS A 62 -7.74 -4.55 5.05
CA HIS A 62 -9.02 -3.93 4.68
C HIS A 62 -9.03 -3.56 3.20
N GLU A 63 -10.18 -3.80 2.54
CA GLU A 63 -10.30 -3.57 1.10
C GLU A 63 -10.16 -2.10 0.72
N ASP A 64 -10.65 -1.19 1.55
CA ASP A 64 -10.56 0.27 1.33
C ASP A 64 -9.25 0.89 1.83
N ARG A 65 -8.33 0.08 2.41
CA ARG A 65 -7.01 0.59 2.79
C ARG A 65 -6.29 1.14 1.57
N PRO A 66 -5.74 2.37 1.60
CA PRO A 66 -4.98 2.94 0.49
C PRO A 66 -3.82 2.02 0.06
N LYS A 67 -3.70 1.75 -1.24
CA LYS A 67 -2.65 0.93 -1.85
C LYS A 67 -1.54 1.81 -2.42
N SER A 68 -0.48 1.20 -2.95
CA SER A 68 0.67 1.93 -3.48
C SER A 68 0.31 2.97 -4.54
N LYS A 69 -0.65 2.67 -5.41
CA LYS A 69 -1.14 3.61 -6.43
C LYS A 69 -1.62 4.93 -5.80
N PHE A 70 -2.41 4.84 -4.71
CA PHE A 70 -2.89 6.03 -4.00
C PHE A 70 -1.74 6.93 -3.53
N TYR A 71 -0.71 6.35 -2.92
CA TYR A 71 0.45 7.13 -2.46
C TYR A 71 1.26 7.70 -3.62
N ILE A 72 1.41 6.95 -4.71
CA ILE A 72 2.10 7.43 -5.91
C ILE A 72 1.40 8.65 -6.50
N GLU A 73 0.08 8.61 -6.62
CA GLU A 73 -0.72 9.70 -7.21
C GLU A 73 -0.83 10.95 -6.32
N ASN A 74 -0.72 10.79 -4.99
CA ASN A 74 -0.92 11.90 -4.05
C ASN A 74 0.37 12.49 -3.47
N LEU A 75 1.49 11.78 -3.51
CA LEU A 75 2.75 12.24 -2.93
C LEU A 75 3.77 12.71 -3.98
N PHE A 76 3.62 12.27 -5.21
CA PHE A 76 4.62 12.51 -6.25
C PHE A 76 4.04 13.28 -7.43
N GLU A 77 4.88 14.10 -8.01
CA GLU A 77 4.63 14.82 -9.25
C GLU A 77 5.30 14.12 -10.43
N GLU A 78 4.75 14.27 -11.64
CA GLU A 78 5.35 13.80 -12.88
C GLU A 78 5.76 12.31 -12.87
N PHE A 79 4.91 11.43 -12.36
CA PHE A 79 5.20 10.00 -12.35
C PHE A 79 5.27 9.45 -13.78
N ILE A 80 6.45 8.97 -14.19
CA ILE A 80 6.73 8.37 -15.49
C ILE A 80 6.88 6.85 -15.29
N PRO A 81 5.86 6.04 -15.63
CA PRO A 81 5.92 4.61 -15.42
C PRO A 81 6.94 3.93 -16.34
N LEU A 82 7.69 2.98 -15.79
CA LEU A 82 8.64 2.14 -16.50
C LEU A 82 8.31 0.67 -16.31
N SER A 83 8.10 -0.04 -17.41
CA SER A 83 7.62 -1.42 -17.43
C SER A 83 8.68 -2.41 -17.94
N GLY A 84 8.46 -3.69 -17.62
CA GLY A 84 9.21 -4.82 -18.15
C GLY A 84 10.59 -5.06 -17.53
N ASP A 85 10.94 -6.32 -17.38
CA ASP A 85 12.24 -6.76 -16.85
C ASP A 85 13.36 -6.79 -17.90
N ARG A 86 13.03 -6.60 -19.20
CA ARG A 86 13.92 -6.73 -20.34
C ARG A 86 14.44 -8.13 -20.58
N PHE A 87 13.77 -9.12 -20.02
CA PHE A 87 14.13 -10.53 -20.14
C PHE A 87 12.94 -11.42 -20.50
N TYR A 88 11.83 -11.35 -19.76
CA TYR A 88 10.63 -12.16 -19.96
C TYR A 88 9.39 -11.34 -20.22
N GLY A 89 9.09 -10.35 -19.34
CA GLY A 89 7.83 -9.63 -19.46
C GLY A 89 7.58 -8.56 -18.41
N GLU A 90 6.31 -8.22 -18.27
CA GLU A 90 5.82 -7.24 -17.32
C GLU A 90 5.09 -7.94 -16.16
N ASP A 91 5.39 -7.51 -14.94
CA ASP A 91 4.63 -7.87 -13.75
C ASP A 91 3.77 -6.70 -13.27
N LYS A 92 2.47 -6.89 -13.27
CA LYS A 92 1.49 -5.87 -12.89
C LYS A 92 1.31 -5.74 -11.38
N SER A 93 1.87 -6.66 -10.59
CA SER A 93 1.82 -6.60 -9.12
C SER A 93 2.75 -5.55 -8.51
N VAL A 94 3.60 -4.93 -9.32
CA VAL A 94 4.47 -3.84 -8.89
C VAL A 94 4.45 -2.68 -9.88
N LEU A 95 4.18 -1.48 -9.36
CA LEU A 95 4.29 -0.21 -10.07
C LEU A 95 5.71 0.32 -9.91
N THR A 96 6.30 0.79 -10.99
CA THR A 96 7.66 1.34 -10.99
C THR A 96 7.77 2.51 -11.93
N GLY A 97 8.50 3.55 -11.53
CA GLY A 97 8.71 4.71 -12.39
C GLY A 97 9.56 5.77 -11.72
N PHE A 98 10.04 6.73 -12.50
CA PHE A 98 10.63 7.94 -11.95
C PHE A 98 9.54 8.99 -11.73
N ALA A 99 9.73 9.78 -10.66
CA ALA A 99 8.82 10.85 -10.29
C ALA A 99 9.57 12.01 -9.65
N LYS A 100 8.86 13.08 -9.29
CA LYS A 100 9.38 14.14 -8.45
C LYS A 100 8.76 14.09 -7.06
N PHE A 101 9.58 14.28 -6.06
CA PHE A 101 9.18 14.44 -4.67
C PHE A 101 9.82 15.72 -4.11
N ASN A 102 9.00 16.74 -3.81
CA ASN A 102 9.47 18.06 -3.40
C ASN A 102 10.55 18.62 -4.37
N GLY A 103 10.30 18.51 -5.67
CA GLY A 103 11.21 19.01 -6.71
C GLY A 103 12.43 18.12 -7.00
N ASN A 104 12.68 17.07 -6.24
CA ASN A 104 13.80 16.14 -6.45
C ASN A 104 13.33 14.90 -7.20
N SER A 105 14.16 14.44 -8.15
CA SER A 105 13.90 13.17 -8.85
C SER A 105 14.08 11.99 -7.92
N VAL A 106 13.14 11.05 -7.95
CA VAL A 106 13.17 9.80 -7.18
C VAL A 106 12.74 8.63 -8.04
N LEU A 107 13.26 7.44 -7.78
CA LEU A 107 12.68 6.20 -8.25
C LEU A 107 11.60 5.75 -7.26
N VAL A 108 10.41 5.50 -7.75
CA VAL A 108 9.30 4.97 -6.94
C VAL A 108 9.01 3.53 -7.35
N ILE A 109 8.90 2.66 -6.36
CA ILE A 109 8.53 1.25 -6.48
C ILE A 109 7.35 1.01 -5.55
N GLY A 110 6.25 0.43 -6.02
CA GLY A 110 5.10 0.15 -5.17
C GLY A 110 4.50 -1.23 -5.47
N GLN A 111 4.47 -2.12 -4.49
CA GLN A 111 3.69 -3.36 -4.60
C GLN A 111 2.22 -3.00 -4.58
N GLU A 112 1.46 -3.46 -5.56
CA GLU A 112 0.09 -3.04 -5.81
C GLU A 112 -0.86 -4.24 -5.82
N LYS A 113 -1.80 -4.23 -4.87
CA LYS A 113 -2.79 -5.32 -4.70
C LYS A 113 -4.01 -5.19 -5.60
N GLY A 114 -4.32 -3.99 -6.06
CA GLY A 114 -5.59 -3.68 -6.72
C GLY A 114 -6.70 -3.30 -5.74
N GLU A 115 -7.74 -2.65 -6.24
CA GLU A 115 -8.82 -2.04 -5.47
C GLU A 115 -10.05 -2.97 -5.39
N ASP A 116 -10.44 -3.58 -6.51
CA ASP A 116 -11.55 -4.52 -6.66
C ASP A 116 -11.04 -5.94 -6.99
N LEU A 117 -11.94 -6.91 -7.08
CA LEU A 117 -11.58 -8.30 -7.32
C LEU A 117 -10.84 -8.51 -8.65
N ASP A 118 -11.29 -7.84 -9.72
CA ASP A 118 -10.71 -8.00 -11.05
C ASP A 118 -9.29 -7.44 -11.10
N THR A 119 -9.08 -6.24 -10.55
CA THR A 119 -7.76 -5.64 -10.46
C THR A 119 -6.84 -6.39 -9.49
N ARG A 120 -7.36 -6.98 -8.42
CA ARG A 120 -6.59 -7.85 -7.51
C ARG A 120 -6.10 -9.11 -8.20
N ILE A 121 -6.95 -9.77 -8.98
CA ILE A 121 -6.55 -10.95 -9.79
C ILE A 121 -5.50 -10.54 -10.82
N TYR A 122 -5.73 -9.44 -11.54
CA TYR A 122 -4.80 -8.89 -12.53
C TYR A 122 -3.41 -8.56 -11.94
N ARG A 123 -3.36 -8.13 -10.68
CA ARG A 123 -2.15 -7.77 -9.95
C ARG A 123 -1.62 -8.87 -9.02
N ASN A 124 -2.08 -10.12 -9.17
CA ASN A 124 -1.72 -11.25 -8.33
C ASN A 124 -1.80 -10.91 -6.82
N PHE A 125 -2.75 -10.09 -6.39
CA PHE A 125 -2.88 -9.63 -4.99
C PHE A 125 -1.61 -8.98 -4.40
N GLY A 126 -0.81 -8.33 -5.23
CA GLY A 126 0.48 -7.75 -4.82
C GLY A 126 1.62 -8.76 -4.70
N MET A 127 1.39 -10.02 -5.09
CA MET A 127 2.42 -11.06 -5.08
C MET A 127 3.24 -10.99 -6.36
N MET A 128 4.49 -10.54 -6.24
CA MET A 128 5.39 -10.38 -7.38
C MET A 128 5.87 -11.73 -7.92
N ARG A 129 5.95 -11.80 -9.24
CA ARG A 129 6.62 -12.86 -10.00
C ARG A 129 8.10 -12.51 -10.24
N PRO A 130 8.94 -13.45 -10.75
CA PRO A 130 10.36 -13.18 -11.00
C PRO A 130 10.62 -11.94 -11.85
N GLU A 131 9.80 -11.70 -12.86
CA GLU A 131 9.89 -10.54 -13.75
C GLU A 131 9.63 -9.22 -13.01
N GLY A 132 8.82 -9.21 -11.96
CA GLY A 132 8.63 -8.05 -11.09
C GLY A 132 9.90 -7.68 -10.32
N TYR A 133 10.55 -8.65 -9.68
CA TYR A 133 11.83 -8.44 -8.99
C TYR A 133 12.93 -8.00 -9.96
N ARG A 134 13.03 -8.64 -11.14
CA ARG A 134 14.02 -8.24 -12.15
C ARG A 134 13.78 -6.81 -12.67
N LYS A 135 12.51 -6.42 -12.84
CA LYS A 135 12.13 -5.06 -13.20
C LYS A 135 12.62 -4.06 -12.13
N THR A 136 12.39 -4.35 -10.85
CA THR A 136 12.85 -3.47 -9.76
C THR A 136 14.37 -3.40 -9.68
N ILE A 137 15.08 -4.53 -9.80
CA ILE A 137 16.56 -4.57 -9.88
C ILE A 137 17.08 -3.68 -11.01
N ARG A 138 16.52 -3.82 -12.21
CA ARG A 138 16.91 -3.02 -13.37
C ARG A 138 16.77 -1.52 -13.10
N LEU A 139 15.66 -1.12 -12.48
CA LEU A 139 15.39 0.29 -12.21
C LEU A 139 16.21 0.83 -11.03
N MET A 140 16.44 0.04 -9.99
CA MET A 140 17.34 0.40 -8.89
C MET A 140 18.77 0.64 -9.38
N LYS A 141 19.30 -0.22 -10.27
CA LYS A 141 20.60 -0.01 -10.90
C LYS A 141 20.63 1.24 -11.79
N LEU A 142 19.50 1.56 -12.44
CA LEU A 142 19.40 2.78 -13.24
C LEU A 142 19.37 4.02 -12.32
N ALA A 143 18.65 3.98 -11.21
CA ALA A 143 18.61 5.04 -10.22
C ALA A 143 20.00 5.28 -9.60
N ASP A 144 20.70 4.22 -9.24
CA ASP A 144 22.08 4.29 -8.72
C ASP A 144 23.03 4.96 -9.71
N LYS A 145 22.94 4.59 -10.99
CA LYS A 145 23.76 5.19 -12.06
C LYS A 145 23.56 6.70 -12.19
N PHE A 146 22.35 7.20 -11.93
CA PHE A 146 22.01 8.63 -12.04
C PHE A 146 21.96 9.35 -10.69
N ASN A 147 22.39 8.71 -9.59
CA ASN A 147 22.36 9.24 -8.23
C ASN A 147 20.94 9.67 -7.79
N ILE A 148 19.94 8.88 -8.14
CA ILE A 148 18.53 9.12 -7.83
C ILE A 148 18.13 8.25 -6.63
N PRO A 149 17.61 8.82 -5.52
CA PRO A 149 17.11 8.07 -4.37
C PRO A 149 15.95 7.14 -4.73
N VAL A 150 15.79 6.06 -3.95
CA VAL A 150 14.73 5.06 -4.15
C VAL A 150 13.74 5.08 -3.00
N ILE A 151 12.46 5.12 -3.32
CA ILE A 151 11.35 5.02 -2.36
C ILE A 151 10.51 3.80 -2.75
N SER A 152 10.32 2.87 -1.79
CA SER A 152 9.55 1.64 -2.01
C SER A 152 8.35 1.57 -1.08
N PHE A 153 7.17 1.32 -1.62
CA PHE A 153 5.94 1.00 -0.87
C PHE A 153 5.75 -0.52 -0.86
N ILE A 154 5.67 -1.09 0.34
CA ILE A 154 5.56 -2.52 0.56
C ILE A 154 4.12 -2.84 0.97
N ASP A 155 3.45 -3.64 0.15
CA ASP A 155 2.13 -4.19 0.46
C ASP A 155 1.90 -5.51 -0.28
N THR A 156 2.36 -6.59 0.32
CA THR A 156 2.27 -7.93 -0.25
C THR A 156 2.10 -9.00 0.82
N PRO A 157 1.26 -10.02 0.61
CA PRO A 157 1.23 -11.20 1.48
C PRO A 157 2.45 -12.12 1.29
N GLY A 158 3.25 -11.92 0.23
CA GLY A 158 4.42 -12.73 -0.09
C GLY A 158 4.78 -12.70 -1.57
N ALA A 159 5.72 -13.54 -1.97
CA ALA A 159 6.04 -13.79 -3.37
C ALA A 159 4.99 -14.69 -4.03
N TYR A 160 4.79 -14.56 -5.34
CA TYR A 160 3.83 -15.40 -6.07
C TYR A 160 4.24 -16.88 -6.04
N PRO A 161 3.39 -17.80 -5.55
CA PRO A 161 3.77 -19.21 -5.30
C PRO A 161 3.48 -20.16 -6.47
N GLY A 162 3.23 -19.66 -7.68
CA GLY A 162 2.84 -20.47 -8.82
C GLY A 162 4.00 -21.19 -9.51
N VAL A 163 3.74 -22.35 -10.13
CA VAL A 163 4.73 -23.17 -10.86
C VAL A 163 5.50 -22.33 -11.89
N GLY A 164 4.81 -21.50 -12.67
CA GLY A 164 5.48 -20.64 -13.65
C GLY A 164 6.44 -19.60 -13.05
N ALA A 165 6.29 -19.23 -11.76
CA ALA A 165 7.26 -18.39 -11.08
C ALA A 165 8.51 -19.22 -10.69
N GLU A 166 8.33 -20.43 -10.19
CA GLU A 166 9.45 -21.34 -9.88
C GLU A 166 10.27 -21.67 -11.14
N GLU A 167 9.61 -22.00 -12.24
CA GLU A 167 10.26 -22.28 -13.55
C GLU A 167 11.11 -21.11 -14.05
N ARG A 168 10.74 -19.86 -13.69
CA ARG A 168 11.47 -18.65 -14.08
C ARG A 168 12.39 -18.09 -13.00
N GLY A 169 12.65 -18.88 -11.95
CA GLY A 169 13.65 -18.58 -10.93
C GLY A 169 13.18 -17.60 -9.87
N GLN A 170 12.02 -17.86 -9.22
CA GLN A 170 11.45 -16.99 -8.17
C GLN A 170 12.43 -16.74 -7.03
N ALA A 171 13.02 -17.81 -6.48
CA ALA A 171 13.97 -17.69 -5.37
C ALA A 171 15.23 -16.89 -5.75
N GLU A 172 15.76 -17.11 -6.93
CA GLU A 172 16.92 -16.37 -7.45
C GLU A 172 16.59 -14.89 -7.65
N ALA A 173 15.41 -14.58 -8.22
CA ALA A 173 15.01 -13.20 -8.45
C ALA A 173 14.82 -12.42 -7.13
N ILE A 174 14.28 -13.06 -6.09
CA ILE A 174 14.18 -12.50 -4.73
C ILE A 174 15.57 -12.23 -4.15
N ALA A 175 16.46 -13.24 -4.19
CA ALA A 175 17.81 -13.11 -3.65
C ALA A 175 18.60 -12.00 -4.36
N LYS A 176 18.51 -11.91 -5.68
CA LYS A 176 19.13 -10.83 -6.48
C LYS A 176 18.54 -9.45 -6.20
N SER A 177 17.27 -9.37 -5.85
CA SER A 177 16.65 -8.09 -5.44
C SER A 177 17.22 -7.61 -4.10
N ILE A 178 17.37 -8.52 -3.12
CA ILE A 178 18.00 -8.23 -1.83
C ILE A 178 19.45 -7.78 -2.03
N GLU A 179 20.23 -8.54 -2.81
CA GLU A 179 21.61 -8.20 -3.15
C GLU A 179 21.70 -6.79 -3.77
N CYS A 180 20.84 -6.48 -4.73
CA CYS A 180 20.80 -5.16 -5.37
C CYS A 180 20.47 -4.03 -4.39
N CYS A 181 19.51 -4.24 -3.49
CA CYS A 181 19.18 -3.25 -2.44
C CYS A 181 20.39 -2.93 -1.54
N MET A 182 21.26 -3.92 -1.29
CA MET A 182 22.44 -3.76 -0.47
C MET A 182 23.65 -3.18 -1.21
N GLU A 183 23.70 -3.34 -2.55
CA GLU A 183 24.82 -2.87 -3.39
C GLU A 183 24.69 -1.43 -3.84
N ILE A 184 23.45 -0.95 -4.09
CA ILE A 184 23.23 0.43 -4.57
C ILE A 184 23.66 1.46 -3.51
N LYS A 185 24.23 2.55 -3.99
CA LYS A 185 24.86 3.60 -3.15
C LYS A 185 23.93 4.77 -2.87
N VAL A 186 22.84 4.89 -3.63
CA VAL A 186 21.86 5.95 -3.44
C VAL A 186 21.01 5.70 -2.20
N PRO A 187 20.50 6.75 -1.54
CA PRO A 187 19.60 6.58 -0.40
C PRO A 187 18.37 5.77 -0.76
N THR A 188 18.02 4.80 0.10
CA THR A 188 16.86 3.93 -0.07
C THR A 188 15.95 3.98 1.16
N ILE A 189 14.65 4.14 0.94
CA ILE A 189 13.63 4.10 1.99
C ILE A 189 12.53 3.14 1.57
N SER A 190 12.15 2.25 2.47
CA SER A 190 11.01 1.36 2.28
C SER A 190 9.95 1.63 3.32
N ILE A 191 8.68 1.63 2.91
CA ILE A 191 7.54 1.94 3.76
C ILE A 191 6.55 0.78 3.68
N ILE A 192 6.35 0.06 4.79
CA ILE A 192 5.33 -1.00 4.88
C ILE A 192 3.99 -0.32 5.12
N ILE A 193 3.13 -0.30 4.10
CA ILE A 193 1.85 0.41 4.11
C ILE A 193 0.65 -0.50 4.46
N GLY A 194 0.82 -1.80 4.35
CA GLY A 194 -0.21 -2.82 4.63
C GLY A 194 0.41 -4.11 5.13
N GLU A 195 0.67 -5.06 4.25
CA GLU A 195 1.32 -6.32 4.59
C GLU A 195 2.78 -6.35 4.14
N GLY A 196 3.69 -6.68 5.06
CA GLY A 196 5.10 -6.91 4.80
C GLY A 196 5.44 -8.41 4.76
N GLY A 197 4.79 -9.16 3.86
CA GLY A 197 4.83 -10.63 3.85
C GLY A 197 6.13 -11.20 3.28
N SER A 198 6.87 -11.94 4.13
CA SER A 198 7.90 -12.91 3.75
C SER A 198 8.98 -12.38 2.78
N GLY A 199 9.54 -13.27 1.94
CA GLY A 199 10.54 -12.94 0.92
C GLY A 199 10.08 -11.88 -0.09
N GLY A 200 8.76 -11.80 -0.35
CA GLY A 200 8.18 -10.78 -1.23
C GLY A 200 8.36 -9.35 -0.72
N ALA A 201 8.29 -9.16 0.58
CA ALA A 201 8.52 -7.87 1.22
C ALA A 201 10.02 -7.60 1.38
N ILE A 202 10.79 -8.57 1.90
CA ILE A 202 12.23 -8.41 2.16
C ILE A 202 13.00 -8.06 0.88
N ALA A 203 12.58 -8.60 -0.26
CA ALA A 203 13.17 -8.32 -1.57
C ALA A 203 13.26 -6.82 -1.93
N LEU A 204 12.40 -5.99 -1.34
CA LEU A 204 12.36 -4.54 -1.55
C LEU A 204 12.60 -3.74 -0.26
N ALA A 205 12.42 -4.37 0.91
CA ALA A 205 12.57 -3.72 2.21
C ALA A 205 14.01 -3.77 2.75
N SER A 206 14.97 -4.35 2.02
CA SER A 206 16.39 -4.36 2.38
C SER A 206 17.02 -2.99 2.09
N SER A 207 16.49 -1.94 2.69
CA SER A 207 16.81 -0.53 2.43
C SER A 207 17.57 0.12 3.61
N ASN A 208 18.16 1.32 3.39
CA ASN A 208 18.84 2.06 4.45
C ASN A 208 17.90 2.41 5.62
N LYS A 209 16.62 2.67 5.31
CA LYS A 209 15.61 2.97 6.32
C LYS A 209 14.30 2.25 5.99
N VAL A 210 13.77 1.52 6.96
CA VAL A 210 12.47 0.88 6.88
C VAL A 210 11.51 1.60 7.82
N LEU A 211 10.39 2.03 7.28
CA LEU A 211 9.28 2.61 8.01
C LEU A 211 8.09 1.65 7.92
N MET A 212 7.21 1.72 8.90
CA MET A 212 6.01 0.89 8.93
C MET A 212 4.85 1.70 9.49
N PHE A 213 3.69 1.63 8.86
CA PHE A 213 2.49 2.25 9.40
C PHE A 213 2.03 1.52 10.66
N GLU A 214 1.41 2.24 11.58
CA GLU A 214 0.99 1.73 12.89
C GLU A 214 0.15 0.43 12.79
N ASN A 215 -0.77 0.38 11.84
CA ASN A 215 -1.66 -0.77 11.61
C ASN A 215 -1.26 -1.58 10.36
N ALA A 216 0.00 -1.58 9.98
CA ALA A 216 0.59 -2.53 9.04
C ALA A 216 1.12 -3.77 9.77
N ILE A 217 1.32 -4.89 9.07
CA ILE A 217 1.79 -6.17 9.64
C ILE A 217 2.93 -6.76 8.82
#